data_caf5eb9f5c7521871c2ced3a8b7af546
#
_entry.id   caf5eb9f5c7521871c2ced3a8b7af546
#
_cell.length_a   1.000
_cell.length_b   1.000
_cell.length_c   1.000
_cell.angle_alpha   90.00
_cell.angle_beta   90.00
_cell.angle_gamma   90.00
#
_symmetry.space_group_name_H-M   'P 1'
#
loop_
_entity.id
_entity.type
_entity.pdbx_description
1 polymer ?
#
loop_
_entity_poly.entity_id
_entity_poly.type
_entity_poly.pdbx_seq_one_letter_code
_entity_poly.pdbx_strand_id
1 'polypeptide(L)'
;MGTNFQGQTIIGQGLAGSCLAWEFLWRGVPFRIADRGAGGSTRVAAGMVNPVTGKNFEPSWRISEFHPAAIAFYRRVEEELGITLWHPMPILRLAGSEKERGKISSKLGLAEVAAWVDGETAEVPAGFLAAYAVRGGGWLDAAGLISLSRRYFESLGLYDEGDCVSSPGQILCTGAAGLTEGQLGPHRCAKGEILTVSAAWPESHIRIGAGGWLVPIGSGLFRVGSTYEWDQLDESPTPAGLNRISEIAAKLGGAEFGVRDHVAGVRPILRRSQPLIGRDGGGNWTFNGLGSKGTLYAPGIAAMLADWMLDGKTPHPDFILPEAP
;
A
#
# COMPACT_ATOMS: atom_id res chain seq x y z
N MET A 1 -9.95 32.13 19.57
CA MET A 1 -9.03 31.89 20.72
C MET A 1 -8.30 30.60 20.41
N GLY A 2 -7.06 30.68 19.94
CA GLY A 2 -6.26 29.49 19.64
C GLY A 2 -5.78 28.87 20.94
N THR A 3 -6.32 27.73 21.32
CA THR A 3 -5.74 26.90 22.37
C THR A 3 -4.38 26.44 21.88
N ASN A 4 -3.31 26.78 22.62
CA ASN A 4 -1.96 26.25 22.38
C ASN A 4 -2.02 24.72 22.50
N PHE A 5 -2.20 24.01 21.37
CA PHE A 5 -2.17 22.55 21.34
C PHE A 5 -0.72 22.10 21.60
N GLN A 6 -0.50 21.41 22.71
CA GLN A 6 0.79 20.79 23.04
C GLN A 6 0.77 19.32 22.62
N GLY A 7 0.97 19.05 21.34
CA GLY A 7 0.97 17.69 20.80
C GLY A 7 1.62 17.64 19.41
N GLN A 8 1.65 16.44 18.83
CA GLN A 8 2.18 16.22 17.49
C GLN A 8 1.12 16.56 16.43
N THR A 9 1.49 17.21 15.33
CA THR A 9 0.60 17.45 14.20
C THR A 9 1.03 16.60 13.02
N ILE A 10 0.15 15.67 12.62
CA ILE A 10 0.35 14.80 11.46
C ILE A 10 -0.28 15.49 10.24
N ILE A 11 0.51 15.72 9.20
CA ILE A 11 0.05 16.33 7.94
C ILE A 11 -0.18 15.25 6.90
N GLY A 12 -1.44 15.01 6.56
CA GLY A 12 -1.89 14.02 5.59
C GLY A 12 -2.40 12.73 6.23
N GLN A 13 -3.63 12.37 5.92
CA GLN A 13 -4.30 11.14 6.33
C GLN A 13 -4.35 10.10 5.19
N GLY A 14 -3.19 9.86 4.55
CA GLY A 14 -2.97 8.64 3.79
C GLY A 14 -2.61 7.47 4.71
N LEU A 15 -2.11 6.39 4.14
CA LEU A 15 -1.76 5.18 4.91
C LEU A 15 -0.66 5.47 5.96
N ALA A 16 0.34 6.27 5.61
CA ALA A 16 1.42 6.66 6.54
C ALA A 16 0.87 7.40 7.77
N GLY A 17 0.12 8.47 7.53
CA GLY A 17 -0.43 9.29 8.64
C GLY A 17 -1.47 8.54 9.47
N SER A 18 -2.31 7.72 8.84
CA SER A 18 -3.28 6.90 9.57
C SER A 18 -2.59 5.86 10.46
N CYS A 19 -1.58 5.15 9.96
CA CYS A 19 -0.84 4.19 10.78
C CYS A 19 -0.13 4.88 11.95
N LEU A 20 0.48 6.03 11.73
CA LEU A 20 1.14 6.78 12.80
C LEU A 20 0.14 7.33 13.82
N ALA A 21 -1.03 7.79 13.38
CA ALA A 21 -2.08 8.27 14.28
C ALA A 21 -2.58 7.17 15.21
N TRP A 22 -2.78 5.96 14.70
CA TRP A 22 -3.13 4.80 15.52
C TRP A 22 -2.03 4.44 16.51
N GLU A 23 -0.75 4.47 16.11
CA GLU A 23 0.38 4.25 17.02
C GLU A 23 0.40 5.29 18.14
N PHE A 24 0.17 6.56 17.84
CA PHE A 24 0.10 7.62 18.85
C PHE A 24 -1.08 7.45 19.79
N LEU A 25 -2.25 7.11 19.26
CA LEU A 25 -3.44 6.85 20.07
C LEU A 25 -3.17 5.74 21.10
N TRP A 26 -2.65 4.61 20.65
CA TRP A 26 -2.38 3.45 21.50
C TRP A 26 -1.27 3.70 22.55
N ARG A 27 -0.40 4.66 22.28
CA ARG A 27 0.69 5.06 23.21
C ARG A 27 0.30 6.25 24.10
N GLY A 28 -0.90 6.77 23.97
CA GLY A 28 -1.36 7.93 24.74
C GLY A 28 -0.64 9.23 24.40
N VAL A 29 -0.06 9.34 23.19
CA VAL A 29 0.62 10.54 22.72
C VAL A 29 -0.41 11.55 22.23
N PRO A 30 -0.44 12.80 22.72
CA PRO A 30 -1.33 13.83 22.19
C PRO A 30 -0.96 14.16 20.73
N PHE A 31 -1.96 14.10 19.84
CA PHE A 31 -1.76 14.44 18.42
C PHE A 31 -3.01 15.05 17.79
N ARG A 32 -2.83 15.64 16.63
CA ARG A 32 -3.89 16.02 15.68
C ARG A 32 -3.49 15.60 14.28
N ILE A 33 -4.49 15.31 13.45
CA ILE A 33 -4.32 15.07 12.02
C ILE A 33 -4.88 16.28 11.30
N ALA A 34 -4.12 16.80 10.33
CA ALA A 34 -4.58 17.82 9.41
C ALA A 34 -4.47 17.28 7.98
N ASP A 35 -5.58 17.24 7.23
CA ASP A 35 -5.67 16.61 5.91
C ASP A 35 -6.63 17.36 5.00
N ARG A 36 -6.34 17.39 3.69
CA ARG A 36 -7.20 18.07 2.68
C ARG A 36 -8.53 17.35 2.40
N GLY A 37 -8.75 16.20 3.01
CA GLY A 37 -10.02 15.48 2.87
C GLY A 37 -10.18 14.66 1.58
N ALA A 38 -9.39 14.88 0.55
CA ALA A 38 -9.56 14.30 -0.79
C ALA A 38 -8.25 13.79 -1.39
N GLY A 39 -8.35 12.95 -2.41
CA GLY A 39 -7.21 12.42 -3.17
C GLY A 39 -6.39 11.35 -2.45
N GLY A 40 -5.23 11.03 -3.05
CA GLY A 40 -4.23 10.14 -2.49
C GLY A 40 -4.36 8.68 -2.90
N SER A 41 -3.21 8.07 -3.17
CA SER A 41 -3.13 6.69 -3.70
C SER A 41 -3.73 5.61 -2.79
N THR A 42 -3.82 5.85 -1.49
CA THR A 42 -4.37 4.86 -0.55
C THR A 42 -5.86 4.60 -0.78
N ARG A 43 -6.64 5.63 -1.13
CA ARG A 43 -8.09 5.52 -1.36
C ARG A 43 -8.44 4.67 -2.56
N VAL A 44 -7.55 4.62 -3.55
CA VAL A 44 -7.73 3.86 -4.80
C VAL A 44 -6.97 2.54 -4.82
N ALA A 45 -6.07 2.30 -3.86
CA ALA A 45 -5.25 1.11 -3.81
C ALA A 45 -6.07 -0.17 -3.63
N ALA A 46 -5.66 -1.27 -4.27
CA ALA A 46 -6.25 -2.59 -4.04
C ALA A 46 -5.90 -3.18 -2.66
N GLY A 47 -5.00 -2.55 -1.93
CA GLY A 47 -4.60 -3.00 -0.60
C GLY A 47 -3.85 -4.34 -0.55
N MET A 48 -3.42 -4.87 -1.71
CA MET A 48 -2.82 -6.20 -1.80
C MET A 48 -1.48 -6.28 -1.07
N VAL A 49 -1.34 -7.31 -0.24
CA VAL A 49 -0.07 -7.79 0.31
C VAL A 49 0.33 -9.06 -0.43
N ASN A 50 1.48 -9.01 -1.10
CA ASN A 50 2.04 -10.15 -1.82
C ASN A 50 3.45 -10.43 -1.27
N PRO A 51 3.67 -11.58 -0.63
CA PRO A 51 4.96 -11.94 -0.07
C PRO A 51 6.08 -12.08 -1.09
N VAL A 52 5.79 -12.63 -2.29
CA VAL A 52 6.79 -12.86 -3.34
C VAL A 52 6.43 -12.04 -4.58
N THR A 53 7.26 -11.08 -4.94
CA THR A 53 6.92 -10.03 -5.89
C THR A 53 7.92 -9.89 -7.04
N GLY A 54 7.54 -9.04 -7.98
CA GLY A 54 8.38 -8.59 -9.09
C GLY A 54 8.58 -9.61 -10.21
N LYS A 55 9.27 -9.15 -11.26
CA LYS A 55 9.65 -9.98 -12.41
C LYS A 55 10.66 -11.06 -12.06
N ASN A 56 11.34 -10.91 -10.93
CA ASN A 56 12.37 -11.82 -10.46
C ASN A 56 11.85 -12.90 -9.51
N PHE A 57 10.58 -12.83 -9.11
CA PHE A 57 9.99 -13.76 -8.16
C PHE A 57 10.84 -13.84 -6.87
N GLU A 58 10.93 -12.74 -6.18
CA GLU A 58 11.72 -12.58 -4.95
C GLU A 58 10.83 -12.19 -3.79
N PRO A 59 11.17 -12.61 -2.56
CA PRO A 59 10.48 -12.13 -1.38
C PRO A 59 10.46 -10.61 -1.31
N SER A 60 9.38 -10.04 -0.85
CA SER A 60 9.31 -8.61 -0.56
C SER A 60 10.38 -8.25 0.47
N TRP A 61 11.02 -7.11 0.30
CA TRP A 61 12.08 -6.66 1.18
C TRP A 61 11.66 -6.73 2.66
N ARG A 62 12.47 -7.41 3.49
CA ARG A 62 12.23 -7.64 4.92
C ARG A 62 10.82 -8.19 5.24
N ILE A 63 10.27 -9.03 4.37
CA ILE A 63 8.89 -9.55 4.50
C ILE A 63 8.65 -10.24 5.85
N SER A 64 9.63 -10.97 6.35
CA SER A 64 9.51 -11.72 7.63
C SER A 64 9.32 -10.81 8.84
N GLU A 65 9.73 -9.54 8.74
CA GLU A 65 9.56 -8.52 9.77
C GLU A 65 8.23 -7.76 9.56
N PHE A 66 8.00 -7.25 8.35
CA PHE A 66 6.87 -6.38 8.09
C PHE A 66 5.53 -7.09 7.97
N HIS A 67 5.51 -8.33 7.48
CA HIS A 67 4.28 -9.07 7.30
C HIS A 67 3.53 -9.31 8.62
N PRO A 68 4.15 -9.93 9.66
CA PRO A 68 3.47 -10.10 10.93
C PRO A 68 3.10 -8.78 11.61
N ALA A 69 3.96 -7.77 11.51
CA ALA A 69 3.68 -6.44 12.07
C ALA A 69 2.46 -5.79 11.41
N ALA A 70 2.34 -5.88 10.08
CA ALA A 70 1.21 -5.31 9.34
C ALA A 70 -0.10 -6.01 9.74
N ILE A 71 -0.12 -7.33 9.81
CA ILE A 71 -1.33 -8.09 10.16
C ILE A 71 -1.75 -7.80 11.60
N ALA A 72 -0.83 -7.81 12.55
CA ALA A 72 -1.11 -7.49 13.95
C ALA A 72 -1.69 -6.08 14.10
N PHE A 73 -1.13 -5.10 13.39
CA PHE A 73 -1.63 -3.73 13.38
C PHE A 73 -3.06 -3.65 12.86
N TYR A 74 -3.34 -4.23 11.68
CA TYR A 74 -4.68 -4.17 11.10
C TYR A 74 -5.72 -4.88 11.96
N ARG A 75 -5.38 -6.02 12.56
CA ARG A 75 -6.27 -6.71 13.51
C ARG A 75 -6.59 -5.85 14.72
N ARG A 76 -5.62 -5.13 15.26
CA ARG A 76 -5.85 -4.21 16.38
C ARG A 76 -6.76 -3.05 15.98
N VAL A 77 -6.60 -2.49 14.79
CA VAL A 77 -7.53 -1.46 14.27
C VAL A 77 -8.94 -2.02 14.08
N GLU A 78 -9.07 -3.25 13.58
CA GLU A 78 -10.37 -3.94 13.43
C GLU A 78 -11.08 -4.11 14.79
N GLU A 79 -10.33 -4.48 15.83
CA GLU A 79 -10.87 -4.60 17.21
C GLU A 79 -11.39 -3.25 17.70
N GLU A 80 -10.66 -2.17 17.52
CA GLU A 80 -11.07 -0.81 17.93
C GLU A 80 -12.29 -0.29 17.14
N LEU A 81 -12.39 -0.62 15.86
CA LEU A 81 -13.46 -0.15 14.99
C LEU A 81 -14.67 -1.10 14.94
N GLY A 82 -14.54 -2.34 15.43
CA GLY A 82 -15.59 -3.35 15.38
C GLY A 82 -15.93 -3.84 13.97
N ILE A 83 -14.96 -3.86 13.06
CA ILE A 83 -15.16 -4.20 11.63
C ILE A 83 -14.02 -5.06 11.09
N THR A 84 -14.22 -5.69 9.93
CA THR A 84 -13.16 -6.41 9.19
C THR A 84 -12.60 -5.53 8.08
N LEU A 85 -11.28 -5.40 8.04
CA LEU A 85 -10.53 -4.65 7.03
C LEU A 85 -9.50 -5.52 6.32
N TRP A 86 -8.83 -6.41 7.06
CA TRP A 86 -7.84 -7.32 6.51
C TRP A 86 -8.48 -8.65 6.11
N HIS A 87 -8.32 -9.00 4.84
CA HIS A 87 -8.84 -10.22 4.22
C HIS A 87 -7.67 -11.11 3.81
N PRO A 88 -7.28 -12.13 4.61
CA PRO A 88 -6.28 -13.10 4.20
C PRO A 88 -6.80 -13.89 3.01
N MET A 89 -5.97 -14.01 1.96
CA MET A 89 -6.34 -14.72 0.75
C MET A 89 -5.09 -15.29 0.08
N PRO A 90 -5.08 -16.58 -0.29
CA PRO A 90 -3.95 -17.16 -1.01
C PRO A 90 -3.80 -16.54 -2.40
N ILE A 91 -2.56 -16.56 -2.91
CA ILE A 91 -2.25 -15.99 -4.23
C ILE A 91 -1.87 -17.11 -5.19
N LEU A 92 -2.40 -17.05 -6.41
CA LEU A 92 -1.91 -17.82 -7.54
C LEU A 92 -0.97 -16.94 -8.38
N ARG A 93 0.30 -17.27 -8.37
CA ARG A 93 1.28 -16.69 -9.30
C ARG A 93 1.26 -17.48 -10.60
N LEU A 94 0.87 -16.84 -11.69
CA LEU A 94 0.63 -17.49 -12.99
C LEU A 94 1.81 -17.24 -13.93
N ALA A 95 2.23 -18.29 -14.64
CA ALA A 95 3.25 -18.23 -15.68
C ALA A 95 2.59 -18.44 -17.05
N GLY A 96 2.67 -17.42 -17.91
CA GLY A 96 2.12 -17.46 -19.28
C GLY A 96 3.13 -17.91 -20.35
N SER A 97 4.38 -18.19 -19.97
CA SER A 97 5.44 -18.63 -20.87
C SER A 97 6.42 -19.58 -20.18
N GLU A 98 7.10 -20.43 -20.96
CA GLU A 98 8.16 -21.32 -20.45
C GLU A 98 9.29 -20.54 -19.78
N LYS A 99 9.59 -19.34 -20.28
CA LYS A 99 10.58 -18.45 -19.65
C LYS A 99 10.17 -18.04 -18.23
N GLU A 100 8.90 -17.66 -18.03
CA GLU A 100 8.38 -17.32 -16.70
C GLU A 100 8.32 -18.54 -15.81
N ARG A 101 7.86 -19.69 -16.31
CA ARG A 101 7.81 -20.96 -15.61
C ARG A 101 9.20 -21.36 -15.13
N GLY A 102 10.17 -21.42 -16.02
CA GLY A 102 11.56 -21.78 -15.69
C GLY A 102 12.19 -20.84 -14.65
N LYS A 103 11.89 -19.53 -14.75
CA LYS A 103 12.37 -18.55 -13.78
C LYS A 103 11.78 -18.77 -12.39
N ILE A 104 10.50 -19.05 -12.28
CA ILE A 104 9.85 -19.33 -10.98
C ILE A 104 10.39 -20.65 -10.42
N SER A 105 10.38 -21.72 -11.23
CA SER A 105 10.82 -23.05 -10.81
C SER A 105 12.26 -23.06 -10.31
N SER A 106 13.17 -22.27 -10.93
CA SER A 106 14.57 -22.17 -10.49
C SER A 106 14.75 -21.56 -9.09
N LYS A 107 13.73 -20.91 -8.56
CA LYS A 107 13.78 -20.24 -7.24
C LYS A 107 13.03 -20.98 -6.14
N LEU A 108 12.21 -21.98 -6.47
CA LEU A 108 11.39 -22.69 -5.46
C LEU A 108 12.22 -23.37 -4.37
N GLY A 109 13.47 -23.77 -4.69
CA GLY A 109 14.39 -24.38 -3.72
C GLY A 109 15.12 -23.39 -2.79
N LEU A 110 14.99 -22.10 -3.02
CA LEU A 110 15.59 -21.09 -2.14
C LEU A 110 14.77 -20.97 -0.85
N ALA A 111 15.44 -21.07 0.31
CA ALA A 111 14.79 -21.09 1.62
C ALA A 111 13.86 -19.85 1.84
N GLU A 112 14.30 -18.69 1.42
CA GLU A 112 13.53 -17.45 1.54
C GLU A 112 12.28 -17.42 0.65
N VAL A 113 12.27 -18.16 -0.48
CA VAL A 113 11.09 -18.33 -1.36
C VAL A 113 10.19 -19.43 -0.83
N ALA A 114 10.77 -20.59 -0.45
CA ALA A 114 10.04 -21.74 0.09
C ALA A 114 9.26 -21.40 1.37
N ALA A 115 9.70 -20.39 2.12
CA ALA A 115 8.95 -19.87 3.26
C ALA A 115 7.55 -19.33 2.89
N TRP A 116 7.33 -18.93 1.63
CA TRP A 116 6.11 -18.29 1.17
C TRP A 116 5.41 -19.01 0.01
N VAL A 117 6.05 -19.99 -0.61
CA VAL A 117 5.54 -20.65 -1.83
C VAL A 117 5.43 -22.15 -1.57
N ASP A 118 4.21 -22.68 -1.75
CA ASP A 118 3.94 -24.11 -1.56
C ASP A 118 4.35 -24.98 -2.77
N GLY A 119 4.65 -24.33 -3.90
CA GLY A 119 5.07 -25.00 -5.14
C GLY A 119 4.07 -24.80 -6.29
N GLU A 120 4.28 -25.58 -7.36
CA GLU A 120 3.38 -25.61 -8.51
C GLU A 120 2.08 -26.33 -8.12
N THR A 121 0.92 -25.73 -8.49
CA THR A 121 -0.40 -26.29 -8.22
C THR A 121 -1.04 -26.85 -9.50
N ALA A 122 -1.94 -27.82 -9.35
CA ALA A 122 -2.73 -28.35 -10.45
C ALA A 122 -3.83 -27.38 -10.93
N GLU A 123 -4.19 -26.37 -10.14
CA GLU A 123 -5.18 -25.35 -10.52
C GLU A 123 -4.55 -24.30 -11.42
N VAL A 124 -4.41 -24.61 -12.69
CA VAL A 124 -3.88 -23.67 -13.69
C VAL A 124 -5.02 -23.06 -14.49
N PRO A 125 -5.28 -21.74 -14.35
CA PRO A 125 -6.29 -21.06 -15.16
C PRO A 125 -6.00 -21.14 -16.65
N ALA A 126 -7.06 -21.18 -17.46
CA ALA A 126 -6.93 -21.23 -18.92
C ALA A 126 -6.05 -20.08 -19.45
N GLY A 127 -5.19 -20.39 -20.43
CA GLY A 127 -4.25 -19.43 -21.01
C GLY A 127 -2.91 -19.29 -20.27
N PHE A 128 -2.69 -20.05 -19.19
CA PHE A 128 -1.40 -20.13 -18.49
C PHE A 128 -0.80 -21.52 -18.56
N LEU A 129 0.52 -21.60 -18.44
CA LEU A 129 1.28 -22.86 -18.49
C LEU A 129 1.47 -23.48 -17.11
N ALA A 130 1.55 -22.64 -16.07
CA ALA A 130 1.73 -23.08 -14.71
C ALA A 130 1.16 -22.05 -13.73
N ALA A 131 0.82 -22.53 -12.53
CA ALA A 131 0.42 -21.70 -11.40
C ALA A 131 1.16 -22.15 -10.14
N TYR A 132 1.52 -21.19 -9.31
CA TYR A 132 2.26 -21.41 -8.06
C TYR A 132 1.48 -20.82 -6.90
N ALA A 133 1.25 -21.64 -5.87
CA ALA A 133 0.53 -21.22 -4.68
C ALA A 133 1.46 -20.42 -3.76
N VAL A 134 1.10 -19.17 -3.48
CA VAL A 134 1.81 -18.29 -2.54
C VAL A 134 0.93 -18.06 -1.33
N ARG A 135 1.43 -18.44 -0.15
CA ARG A 135 0.76 -18.25 1.14
C ARG A 135 1.11 -16.89 1.77
N GLY A 136 0.37 -16.50 2.79
CA GLY A 136 0.56 -15.21 3.48
C GLY A 136 0.12 -13.99 2.67
N GLY A 137 -0.57 -14.20 1.56
CA GLY A 137 -1.20 -13.14 0.80
C GLY A 137 -2.50 -12.64 1.43
N GLY A 138 -3.00 -11.55 0.92
CA GLY A 138 -4.28 -10.96 1.30
C GLY A 138 -4.43 -9.55 0.78
N TRP A 139 -5.53 -8.92 1.16
CA TRP A 139 -5.78 -7.53 0.84
C TRP A 139 -6.43 -6.79 2.01
N LEU A 140 -6.12 -5.52 2.11
CA LEU A 140 -6.69 -4.58 3.05
C LEU A 140 -7.75 -3.75 2.34
N ASP A 141 -8.92 -3.56 2.93
CA ASP A 141 -9.79 -2.46 2.52
C ASP A 141 -9.15 -1.12 2.94
N ALA A 142 -8.24 -0.65 2.09
CA ALA A 142 -7.48 0.55 2.38
C ALA A 142 -8.35 1.82 2.37
N ALA A 143 -9.36 1.87 1.52
CA ALA A 143 -10.32 2.97 1.49
C ALA A 143 -11.19 2.98 2.75
N GLY A 144 -11.67 1.80 3.16
CA GLY A 144 -12.38 1.60 4.43
C GLY A 144 -11.53 2.00 5.62
N LEU A 145 -10.28 1.55 5.69
CA LEU A 145 -9.35 1.95 6.77
C LEU A 145 -9.26 3.48 6.90
N ILE A 146 -9.01 4.20 5.78
CA ILE A 146 -8.88 5.66 5.82
C ILE A 146 -10.18 6.33 6.27
N SER A 147 -11.31 5.94 5.69
CA SER A 147 -12.59 6.59 5.96
C SER A 147 -13.12 6.32 7.36
N LEU A 148 -12.92 5.10 7.88
CA LEU A 148 -13.34 4.71 9.22
C LEU A 148 -12.43 5.29 10.29
N SER A 149 -11.10 5.27 10.06
CA SER A 149 -10.13 5.93 10.94
C SER A 149 -10.42 7.43 11.03
N ARG A 150 -10.74 8.09 9.89
CA ARG A 150 -11.12 9.51 9.90
C ARG A 150 -12.30 9.75 10.84
N ARG A 151 -13.43 9.05 10.62
CA ARG A 151 -14.63 9.21 11.47
C ARG A 151 -14.32 8.95 12.94
N TYR A 152 -13.48 7.97 13.23
CA TYR A 152 -13.07 7.67 14.59
C TYR A 152 -12.27 8.84 15.20
N PHE A 153 -11.27 9.38 14.50
CA PHE A 153 -10.48 10.51 14.98
C PHE A 153 -11.27 11.82 15.03
N GLU A 154 -12.22 12.04 14.12
CA GLU A 154 -13.18 13.15 14.19
C GLU A 154 -14.03 13.08 15.46
N SER A 155 -14.53 11.90 15.81
CA SER A 155 -15.34 11.70 17.03
C SER A 155 -14.56 11.99 18.32
N LEU A 156 -13.22 11.89 18.26
CA LEU A 156 -12.32 12.22 19.37
C LEU A 156 -11.83 13.68 19.32
N GLY A 157 -12.21 14.46 18.32
CA GLY A 157 -11.71 15.82 18.09
C GLY A 157 -10.23 15.90 17.71
N LEU A 158 -9.71 14.84 17.07
CA LEU A 158 -8.29 14.71 16.68
C LEU A 158 -8.05 14.93 15.18
N TYR A 159 -9.06 15.30 14.41
CA TYR A 159 -8.98 15.49 12.97
C TYR A 159 -9.49 16.86 12.56
N ASP A 160 -8.70 17.57 11.75
CA ASP A 160 -9.06 18.86 11.15
C ASP A 160 -8.99 18.72 9.62
N GLU A 161 -10.09 19.01 8.92
CA GLU A 161 -10.11 19.09 7.46
C GLU A 161 -9.73 20.50 7.02
N GLY A 162 -8.72 20.62 6.15
CA GLY A 162 -8.31 21.89 5.60
C GLY A 162 -6.89 21.89 5.05
N ASP A 163 -6.52 23.02 4.45
CA ASP A 163 -5.16 23.25 3.99
C ASP A 163 -4.22 23.45 5.21
N CYS A 164 -3.31 22.53 5.35
CA CYS A 164 -2.35 22.57 6.42
C CYS A 164 -1.20 23.50 6.07
N VAL A 165 -1.14 24.61 6.77
CA VAL A 165 0.06 25.46 6.71
C VAL A 165 1.20 24.72 7.39
N SER A 166 2.27 24.44 6.64
CA SER A 166 3.48 23.84 7.19
C SER A 166 4.09 24.76 8.24
N SER A 167 4.28 24.24 9.43
CA SER A 167 4.98 24.92 10.54
C SER A 167 6.03 23.97 11.12
N PRO A 168 7.15 24.46 11.67
CA PRO A 168 8.17 23.60 12.26
C PRO A 168 7.62 22.65 13.34
N GLY A 169 8.14 21.42 13.38
CA GLY A 169 7.77 20.41 14.37
C GLY A 169 6.57 19.53 13.98
N GLN A 170 6.11 19.61 12.74
CA GLN A 170 5.06 18.73 12.19
C GLN A 170 5.62 17.38 11.71
N ILE A 171 4.71 16.44 11.44
CA ILE A 171 5.04 15.13 10.86
C ILE A 171 4.41 15.07 9.46
N LEU A 172 5.25 15.13 8.43
CA LEU A 172 4.84 15.20 7.04
C LEU A 172 4.57 13.79 6.48
N CYS A 173 3.29 13.44 6.34
CA CYS A 173 2.80 12.19 5.73
C CYS A 173 2.11 12.47 4.37
N THR A 174 2.70 13.34 3.56
CA THR A 174 2.10 14.01 2.41
C THR A 174 2.03 13.17 1.14
N GLY A 175 2.57 11.94 1.16
CA GLY A 175 2.49 11.01 0.03
C GLY A 175 3.10 11.57 -1.25
N ALA A 176 2.45 11.31 -2.40
CA ALA A 176 2.97 11.75 -3.70
C ALA A 176 2.97 13.28 -3.85
N ALA A 177 2.00 13.99 -3.28
CA ALA A 177 1.95 15.45 -3.36
C ALA A 177 3.25 16.08 -2.81
N GLY A 178 3.66 15.71 -1.60
CA GLY A 178 4.90 16.25 -1.04
C GLY A 178 6.15 15.86 -1.85
N LEU A 179 6.19 14.65 -2.42
CA LEU A 179 7.32 14.24 -3.25
C LEU A 179 7.40 15.02 -4.57
N THR A 180 6.27 15.26 -5.22
CA THR A 180 6.23 16.03 -6.47
C THR A 180 6.49 17.52 -6.24
N GLU A 181 6.24 18.02 -5.04
CA GLU A 181 6.60 19.37 -4.59
C GLU A 181 8.08 19.47 -4.12
N GLY A 182 8.83 18.37 -4.18
CA GLY A 182 10.28 18.37 -3.92
C GLY A 182 10.69 18.18 -2.46
N GLN A 183 9.79 17.78 -1.56
CA GLN A 183 10.08 17.68 -0.11
C GLN A 183 11.26 16.77 0.25
N LEU A 184 11.50 15.70 -0.48
CA LEU A 184 12.54 14.70 -0.21
C LEU A 184 13.55 14.52 -1.35
N GLY A 185 13.67 15.52 -2.22
CA GLY A 185 14.54 15.46 -3.39
C GLY A 185 14.02 14.54 -4.50
N PRO A 186 14.90 13.91 -5.30
CA PRO A 186 14.48 13.18 -6.48
C PRO A 186 13.56 11.99 -6.18
N HIS A 187 12.40 11.95 -6.84
CA HIS A 187 11.41 10.88 -6.72
C HIS A 187 11.27 10.07 -8.03
N ARG A 188 10.52 8.98 -7.95
CA ARG A 188 10.07 8.15 -9.06
C ARG A 188 8.58 7.86 -8.93
N CYS A 189 7.80 8.85 -8.50
CA CYS A 189 6.35 8.70 -8.41
C CYS A 189 5.78 8.15 -9.70
N ALA A 190 4.76 7.32 -9.60
CA ALA A 190 4.14 6.70 -10.76
C ALA A 190 2.63 6.64 -10.58
N LYS A 191 1.91 7.16 -11.55
CA LYS A 191 0.46 7.00 -11.66
C LYS A 191 0.12 5.54 -11.93
N GLY A 192 -0.93 5.04 -11.32
CA GLY A 192 -1.48 3.73 -11.55
C GLY A 192 -2.97 3.78 -11.59
N GLU A 193 -3.53 3.14 -12.61
CA GLU A 193 -4.96 3.01 -12.79
C GLU A 193 -5.44 1.61 -12.41
N ILE A 194 -6.65 1.52 -11.87
CA ILE A 194 -7.27 0.30 -11.36
C ILE A 194 -8.73 0.29 -11.79
N LEU A 195 -9.21 -0.87 -12.27
CA LEU A 195 -10.62 -1.11 -12.49
C LEU A 195 -11.24 -1.85 -11.32
N THR A 196 -12.48 -1.53 -11.00
CA THR A 196 -13.41 -2.43 -10.31
C THR A 196 -14.33 -3.04 -11.35
N VAL A 197 -14.37 -4.37 -11.42
CA VAL A 197 -15.22 -5.10 -12.37
C VAL A 197 -16.15 -6.04 -11.63
N SER A 198 -17.30 -6.35 -12.24
CA SER A 198 -18.21 -7.41 -11.79
C SER A 198 -18.18 -8.58 -12.76
N ALA A 199 -18.07 -9.79 -12.22
CA ALA A 199 -18.01 -11.03 -13.01
C ALA A 199 -18.40 -12.24 -12.16
N ALA A 200 -18.72 -13.36 -12.83
CA ALA A 200 -18.95 -14.65 -12.19
C ALA A 200 -17.65 -15.49 -12.11
N TRP A 201 -16.55 -14.86 -11.75
CA TRP A 201 -15.26 -15.53 -11.63
C TRP A 201 -15.05 -16.13 -10.23
N PRO A 202 -14.20 -17.17 -10.09
CA PRO A 202 -13.85 -17.70 -8.77
C PRO A 202 -13.16 -16.65 -7.88
N GLU A 203 -13.62 -16.54 -6.63
CA GLU A 203 -13.15 -15.56 -5.64
C GLU A 203 -12.14 -16.15 -4.63
N SER A 204 -11.70 -17.39 -4.82
CA SER A 204 -10.85 -18.10 -3.85
C SER A 204 -9.40 -17.62 -3.77
N HIS A 205 -8.90 -16.94 -4.80
CA HIS A 205 -7.49 -16.57 -4.90
C HIS A 205 -7.29 -15.18 -5.52
N ILE A 206 -6.32 -14.45 -5.02
CA ILE A 206 -5.71 -13.36 -5.77
C ILE A 206 -4.91 -13.97 -6.93
N ARG A 207 -5.04 -13.45 -8.14
CA ARG A 207 -4.30 -13.91 -9.31
C ARG A 207 -3.28 -12.89 -9.76
N ILE A 208 -2.04 -13.32 -10.00
CA ILE A 208 -0.95 -12.44 -10.46
C ILE A 208 -0.29 -13.04 -11.69
N GLY A 209 -0.36 -12.33 -12.80
CA GLY A 209 0.16 -12.78 -14.11
C GLY A 209 -0.20 -11.78 -15.19
N ALA A 210 0.11 -12.08 -16.44
CA ALA A 210 -0.26 -11.26 -17.61
C ALA A 210 0.12 -9.77 -17.50
N GLY A 211 1.12 -9.45 -16.67
CA GLY A 211 1.56 -8.07 -16.44
C GLY A 211 0.72 -7.28 -15.42
N GLY A 212 -0.15 -7.96 -14.67
CA GLY A 212 -1.00 -7.33 -13.67
C GLY A 212 -1.45 -8.30 -12.58
N TRP A 213 -2.54 -7.92 -11.92
CA TRP A 213 -3.14 -8.68 -10.82
C TRP A 213 -4.67 -8.51 -10.82
N LEU A 214 -5.33 -9.48 -10.20
CA LEU A 214 -6.78 -9.52 -9.97
C LEU A 214 -7.00 -9.91 -8.52
N VAL A 215 -7.74 -9.06 -7.77
CA VAL A 215 -8.06 -9.24 -6.35
C VAL A 215 -9.57 -9.37 -6.20
N PRO A 216 -10.10 -10.51 -5.78
CA PRO A 216 -11.50 -10.64 -5.39
C PRO A 216 -11.77 -9.79 -4.14
N ILE A 217 -12.83 -8.98 -4.17
CA ILE A 217 -13.25 -8.15 -3.04
C ILE A 217 -14.65 -8.52 -2.51
N GLY A 218 -15.17 -9.67 -2.96
CA GLY A 218 -16.45 -10.21 -2.56
C GLY A 218 -17.62 -9.81 -3.45
N SER A 219 -18.71 -10.57 -3.37
CA SER A 219 -19.97 -10.30 -4.07
C SER A 219 -19.85 -10.21 -5.60
N GLY A 220 -18.96 -11.00 -6.21
CA GLY A 220 -18.71 -10.98 -7.66
C GLY A 220 -17.97 -9.72 -8.12
N LEU A 221 -17.35 -8.98 -7.21
CA LEU A 221 -16.54 -7.81 -7.51
C LEU A 221 -15.05 -8.12 -7.41
N PHE A 222 -14.31 -7.54 -8.33
CA PHE A 222 -12.85 -7.72 -8.43
C PHE A 222 -12.16 -6.39 -8.69
N ARG A 223 -11.03 -6.16 -8.03
CA ARG A 223 -10.10 -5.11 -8.42
C ARG A 223 -9.05 -5.66 -9.35
N VAL A 224 -8.80 -4.98 -10.44
CA VAL A 224 -7.83 -5.39 -11.48
C VAL A 224 -6.90 -4.24 -11.78
N GLY A 225 -5.62 -4.54 -11.90
CA GLY A 225 -4.61 -3.52 -12.19
C GLY A 225 -3.22 -4.09 -12.44
N SER A 226 -2.27 -3.22 -12.64
CA SER A 226 -2.42 -1.78 -12.74
C SER A 226 -1.54 -1.24 -13.86
N THR A 227 -1.82 -0.04 -14.30
CA THR A 227 -0.88 0.69 -15.14
C THR A 227 0.29 1.24 -14.34
N TYR A 228 1.35 1.63 -15.05
CA TYR A 228 2.48 2.42 -14.55
C TYR A 228 2.77 3.52 -15.56
N GLU A 229 2.59 4.78 -15.13
CA GLU A 229 2.85 5.98 -15.91
C GLU A 229 3.70 6.94 -15.06
N TRP A 230 4.76 7.49 -15.65
CA TRP A 230 5.73 8.33 -14.94
C TRP A 230 5.71 9.80 -15.37
N ASP A 231 5.15 10.09 -16.54
CA ASP A 231 5.17 11.44 -17.13
C ASP A 231 3.94 12.27 -16.75
N GLN A 232 2.78 11.61 -16.55
CA GLN A 232 1.53 12.23 -16.12
C GLN A 232 1.15 11.79 -14.71
N LEU A 233 1.48 12.64 -13.73
CA LEU A 233 1.28 12.34 -12.30
C LEU A 233 0.00 13.00 -11.76
N ASP A 234 -1.10 12.84 -12.49
CA ASP A 234 -2.45 13.22 -12.05
C ASP A 234 -3.26 12.00 -11.55
N GLU A 235 -4.44 12.25 -11.02
CA GLU A 235 -5.35 11.22 -10.52
C GLU A 235 -6.52 10.94 -11.49
N SER A 236 -6.41 11.35 -12.77
CA SER A 236 -7.45 11.17 -13.78
C SER A 236 -7.24 9.85 -14.56
N PRO A 237 -8.24 8.94 -14.60
CA PRO A 237 -8.17 7.74 -15.43
C PRO A 237 -8.13 8.06 -16.92
N THR A 238 -7.54 7.15 -17.71
CA THR A 238 -7.38 7.33 -19.17
C THR A 238 -8.03 6.21 -19.98
N PRO A 239 -8.46 6.47 -21.23
CA PRO A 239 -8.94 5.41 -22.12
C PRO A 239 -7.89 4.33 -22.39
N ALA A 240 -6.61 4.70 -22.47
CA ALA A 240 -5.51 3.75 -22.65
C ALA A 240 -5.36 2.83 -21.41
N GLY A 241 -5.49 3.39 -20.21
CA GLY A 241 -5.50 2.64 -18.95
C GLY A 241 -6.67 1.67 -18.87
N LEU A 242 -7.88 2.12 -19.24
CA LEU A 242 -9.07 1.27 -19.31
C LEU A 242 -8.83 0.07 -20.22
N ASN A 243 -8.36 0.30 -21.46
CA ASN A 243 -8.10 -0.78 -22.40
C ASN A 243 -7.03 -1.75 -21.87
N ARG A 244 -5.92 -1.23 -21.36
CA ARG A 244 -4.84 -2.06 -20.84
C ARG A 244 -5.27 -2.94 -19.67
N ILE A 245 -6.04 -2.40 -18.73
CA ILE A 245 -6.47 -3.17 -17.56
C ILE A 245 -7.58 -4.15 -17.94
N SER A 246 -8.44 -3.81 -18.92
CA SER A 246 -9.43 -4.73 -19.47
C SER A 246 -8.79 -5.97 -20.11
N GLU A 247 -7.65 -5.80 -20.81
CA GLU A 247 -6.86 -6.93 -21.31
C GLU A 247 -6.32 -7.82 -20.18
N ILE A 248 -5.85 -7.21 -19.08
CA ILE A 248 -5.38 -7.94 -17.89
C ILE A 248 -6.55 -8.70 -17.26
N ALA A 249 -7.72 -8.07 -17.12
CA ALA A 249 -8.93 -8.66 -16.58
C ALA A 249 -9.34 -9.89 -17.38
N ALA A 250 -9.43 -9.76 -18.70
CA ALA A 250 -9.78 -10.85 -19.60
C ALA A 250 -8.80 -12.03 -19.49
N LYS A 251 -7.50 -11.77 -19.36
CA LYS A 251 -6.48 -12.83 -19.24
C LYS A 251 -6.50 -13.51 -17.87
N LEU A 252 -6.73 -12.77 -16.79
CA LEU A 252 -6.69 -13.31 -15.44
C LEU A 252 -8.01 -13.92 -14.98
N GLY A 253 -9.13 -13.39 -15.41
CA GLY A 253 -10.46 -13.78 -14.97
C GLY A 253 -11.31 -14.45 -16.05
N GLY A 254 -11.25 -13.93 -17.27
CA GLY A 254 -12.09 -14.33 -18.39
C GLY A 254 -12.68 -13.11 -19.10
N ALA A 255 -13.19 -13.32 -20.30
CA ALA A 255 -13.66 -12.24 -21.18
C ALA A 255 -14.99 -11.58 -20.74
N GLU A 256 -15.80 -12.28 -19.94
CA GLU A 256 -17.12 -11.79 -19.53
C GLU A 256 -17.04 -11.05 -18.19
N PHE A 257 -17.09 -9.73 -18.24
CA PHE A 257 -17.15 -8.86 -17.07
C PHE A 257 -17.74 -7.50 -17.42
N GLY A 258 -18.26 -6.81 -16.41
CA GLY A 258 -18.73 -5.43 -16.51
C GLY A 258 -17.84 -4.48 -15.69
N VAL A 259 -17.35 -3.41 -16.30
CA VAL A 259 -16.63 -2.36 -15.59
C VAL A 259 -17.62 -1.58 -14.70
N ARG A 260 -17.31 -1.44 -13.42
CA ARG A 260 -18.10 -0.73 -12.42
C ARG A 260 -17.47 0.60 -12.02
N ASP A 261 -16.14 0.64 -11.98
CA ASP A 261 -15.40 1.84 -11.61
C ASP A 261 -14.02 1.85 -12.26
N HIS A 262 -13.48 3.04 -12.50
CA HIS A 262 -12.14 3.26 -13.03
C HIS A 262 -11.50 4.42 -12.30
N VAL A 263 -10.46 4.14 -11.54
CA VAL A 263 -9.78 5.11 -10.68
C VAL A 263 -8.29 5.15 -10.94
N ALA A 264 -7.68 6.29 -10.63
CA ALA A 264 -6.25 6.50 -10.73
C ALA A 264 -5.69 7.10 -9.43
N GLY A 265 -4.41 6.85 -9.16
CA GLY A 265 -3.71 7.48 -8.06
C GLY A 265 -2.20 7.41 -8.23
N VAL A 266 -1.50 8.36 -7.63
CA VAL A 266 -0.05 8.49 -7.77
C VAL A 266 0.66 7.83 -6.60
N ARG A 267 1.47 6.81 -6.89
CA ARG A 267 2.28 6.10 -5.89
C ARG A 267 3.45 6.96 -5.45
N PRO A 268 3.63 7.18 -4.14
CA PRO A 268 4.78 7.92 -3.59
C PRO A 268 6.04 7.05 -3.61
N ILE A 269 6.74 7.02 -4.74
CA ILE A 269 7.95 6.20 -4.90
C ILE A 269 9.17 7.10 -4.83
N LEU A 270 10.06 6.81 -3.89
CA LEU A 270 11.38 7.42 -3.80
C LEU A 270 12.38 6.75 -4.74
N ARG A 271 13.48 7.42 -5.05
CA ARG A 271 14.52 6.87 -5.94
C ARG A 271 15.04 5.51 -5.46
N ARG A 272 15.15 5.31 -4.16
CA ARG A 272 15.59 4.04 -3.53
C ARG A 272 14.49 2.98 -3.42
N SER A 273 13.24 3.33 -3.74
CA SER A 273 12.04 2.47 -3.64
C SER A 273 11.70 1.93 -2.25
N GLN A 274 12.39 2.37 -1.21
CA GLN A 274 12.07 2.08 0.19
C GLN A 274 11.43 3.30 0.85
N PRO A 275 10.52 3.10 1.83
CA PRO A 275 10.00 4.19 2.64
C PRO A 275 11.12 4.82 3.49
N LEU A 276 10.97 6.11 3.75
CA LEU A 276 11.89 6.88 4.58
C LEU A 276 11.14 7.57 5.73
N ILE A 277 11.81 7.61 6.89
CA ILE A 277 11.43 8.39 8.07
C ILE A 277 12.64 9.19 8.54
N GLY A 278 12.40 10.33 9.17
CA GLY A 278 13.46 11.15 9.70
C GLY A 278 13.07 12.60 9.88
N ARG A 279 14.04 13.43 10.21
CA ARG A 279 13.87 14.89 10.27
C ARG A 279 14.36 15.52 8.97
N ASP A 280 13.59 16.49 8.47
CA ASP A 280 14.04 17.36 7.38
C ASP A 280 14.90 18.53 7.91
N GLY A 281 15.52 19.28 6.99
CA GLY A 281 16.32 20.47 7.34
C GLY A 281 15.51 21.60 7.99
N GLY A 282 14.18 21.54 7.94
CA GLY A 282 13.25 22.49 8.56
C GLY A 282 12.80 22.09 9.97
N GLY A 283 13.28 20.97 10.50
CA GLY A 283 12.93 20.46 11.81
C GLY A 283 11.64 19.65 11.88
N ASN A 284 11.00 19.36 10.74
CA ASN A 284 9.82 18.49 10.67
C ASN A 284 10.24 17.03 10.65
N TRP A 285 9.38 16.18 11.21
CA TRP A 285 9.46 14.75 10.93
C TRP A 285 8.82 14.43 9.57
N THR A 286 9.30 13.40 8.94
CA THR A 286 8.77 12.91 7.66
C THR A 286 8.54 11.42 7.71
N PHE A 287 7.42 10.98 7.13
CA PHE A 287 7.12 9.59 6.84
C PHE A 287 6.51 9.47 5.44
N ASN A 288 7.33 9.03 4.48
CA ASN A 288 6.90 8.99 3.08
C ASN A 288 7.58 7.85 2.30
N GLY A 289 7.28 7.72 1.00
CA GLY A 289 7.94 6.77 0.12
C GLY A 289 7.40 5.34 0.18
N LEU A 290 6.17 5.12 0.63
CA LEU A 290 5.55 3.80 0.74
C LEU A 290 5.39 3.05 -0.60
N GLY A 291 5.43 3.75 -1.72
CA GLY A 291 5.39 3.18 -3.05
C GLY A 291 4.14 2.35 -3.33
N SER A 292 4.33 1.18 -3.94
CA SER A 292 3.23 0.24 -4.26
C SER A 292 2.98 -0.82 -3.18
N LYS A 293 3.72 -0.78 -2.06
CA LYS A 293 3.65 -1.79 -0.99
C LYS A 293 3.33 -1.18 0.38
N GLY A 294 2.64 -0.04 0.37
CA GLY A 294 2.29 0.68 1.59
C GLY A 294 1.58 -0.20 2.61
N THR A 295 0.63 -1.03 2.18
CA THR A 295 -0.10 -1.96 3.04
C THR A 295 0.81 -2.90 3.84
N LEU A 296 1.94 -3.31 3.26
CA LEU A 296 2.92 -4.14 3.96
C LEU A 296 3.79 -3.33 4.93
N TYR A 297 4.24 -2.14 4.51
CA TYR A 297 5.30 -1.43 5.22
C TYR A 297 4.79 -0.38 6.22
N ALA A 298 3.66 0.27 5.94
CA ALA A 298 3.24 1.42 6.73
C ALA A 298 3.10 1.13 8.23
N PRO A 299 2.50 0.02 8.68
CA PRO A 299 2.37 -0.28 10.10
C PRO A 299 3.72 -0.36 10.83
N GLY A 300 4.62 -1.21 10.32
CA GLY A 300 5.93 -1.39 10.97
C GLY A 300 6.79 -0.12 10.96
N ILE A 301 6.74 0.65 9.86
CA ILE A 301 7.47 1.93 9.78
C ILE A 301 6.86 2.98 10.71
N ALA A 302 5.54 3.02 10.86
CA ALA A 302 4.87 3.91 11.82
C ALA A 302 5.31 3.63 13.26
N ALA A 303 5.36 2.35 13.64
CA ALA A 303 5.85 1.93 14.95
C ALA A 303 7.32 2.34 15.17
N MET A 304 8.18 2.12 14.16
CA MET A 304 9.60 2.54 14.21
C MET A 304 9.74 4.05 14.37
N LEU A 305 8.93 4.84 13.64
CA LEU A 305 8.96 6.30 13.79
C LEU A 305 8.51 6.73 15.17
N ALA A 306 7.42 6.15 15.68
CA ALA A 306 6.94 6.43 17.03
C ALA A 306 7.99 6.08 18.09
N ASP A 307 8.64 4.92 18.00
CA ASP A 307 9.73 4.51 18.88
C ASP A 307 10.91 5.50 18.83
N TRP A 308 11.25 5.97 17.62
CA TRP A 308 12.34 6.95 17.48
C TRP A 308 11.97 8.31 18.07
N MET A 309 10.76 8.77 17.83
CA MET A 309 10.29 10.07 18.35
C MET A 309 10.15 10.10 19.87
N LEU A 310 9.70 9.01 20.48
CA LEU A 310 9.32 8.95 21.89
C LEU A 310 10.46 8.43 22.77
N ASP A 311 11.16 7.40 22.31
CA ASP A 311 12.15 6.68 23.10
C ASP A 311 13.59 6.89 22.61
N GLY A 312 13.79 7.64 21.52
CA GLY A 312 15.11 7.83 20.91
C GLY A 312 15.68 6.57 20.23
N LYS A 313 14.87 5.54 19.99
CA LYS A 313 15.29 4.28 19.33
C LYS A 313 15.49 4.51 17.86
N THR A 314 16.70 4.80 17.44
CA THR A 314 17.06 5.02 16.04
C THR A 314 16.76 3.77 15.21
N PRO A 315 15.98 3.87 14.11
CA PRO A 315 15.70 2.75 13.23
C PRO A 315 16.94 2.33 12.42
N HIS A 316 16.82 1.22 11.68
CA HIS A 316 17.88 0.79 10.78
C HIS A 316 18.17 1.88 9.74
N PRO A 317 19.46 2.12 9.36
CA PRO A 317 19.85 3.18 8.40
C PRO A 317 19.10 3.17 7.06
N ASP A 318 18.62 2.01 6.61
CA ASP A 318 17.84 1.88 5.38
C ASP A 318 16.53 2.70 5.38
N PHE A 319 16.01 3.05 6.55
CA PHE A 319 14.76 3.81 6.71
C PHE A 319 15.00 5.28 6.98
N ILE A 320 16.24 5.66 7.31
CA ILE A 320 16.56 7.01 7.74
C ILE A 320 16.71 7.92 6.53
N LEU A 321 16.03 9.06 6.57
CA LEU A 321 16.23 10.14 5.63
C LEU A 321 17.70 10.60 5.73
N PRO A 322 18.47 10.60 4.63
CA PRO A 322 19.81 11.13 4.64
C PRO A 322 19.80 12.60 5.12
N GLU A 323 20.75 12.94 5.97
CA GLU A 323 20.94 14.34 6.34
C GLU A 323 21.15 15.18 5.08
N ALA A 324 20.53 16.34 5.03
CA ALA A 324 20.76 17.27 3.94
C ALA A 324 22.26 17.65 3.92
N PRO A 325 22.93 17.66 2.76
CA PRO A 325 24.34 18.03 2.64
C PRO A 325 24.61 19.47 3.06
#